data_e4845ec1421659e3817b822bb377725d
#
_entry.id   e4845ec1421659e3817b822bb377725d
#
_cell.length_a   1.000
_cell.length_b   1.000
_cell.length_c   1.000
_cell.angle_alpha   90.00
_cell.angle_beta   90.00
_cell.angle_gamma   90.00
#
_symmetry.space_group_name_H-M   'P 1'
#
loop_
_entity.id
_entity.type
_entity.pdbx_description
1 polymer ?
#
loop_
_entity_poly.entity_id
_entity_poly.type
_entity_poly.pdbx_seq_one_letter_code
_entity_poly.pdbx_strand_id
1 'polypeptide(L)'
;MYETRKQPLLRPKDFLRRVLIHLAAACVLLLGSVAIGMAGYMHFERLSALDAFLDTAMLLGGMGPVHIPVTDDGKLFAGFFALYAGIVFIATAALLLGPVAHRVLHRFHLDKD
;
A
#
# COMPACT_ATOMS: atom_id res chain seq x y z
N MET A 1 -19.35 6.75 -0.63
CA MET A 1 -18.30 6.60 -1.64
C MET A 1 -18.59 5.47 -2.63
N TYR A 2 -18.90 4.30 -2.15
CA TYR A 2 -19.30 3.17 -2.99
C TYR A 2 -20.81 3.10 -3.06
N GLU A 3 -21.33 2.60 -4.18
CA GLU A 3 -22.75 2.37 -4.35
C GLU A 3 -23.23 1.27 -3.40
N THR A 4 -24.47 1.38 -2.94
CA THR A 4 -25.09 0.34 -2.13
C THR A 4 -25.58 -0.78 -3.03
N ARG A 5 -25.89 -1.92 -2.44
CA ARG A 5 -26.38 -3.06 -3.20
C ARG A 5 -27.73 -2.83 -3.89
N LYS A 6 -28.49 -1.81 -3.45
CA LYS A 6 -29.75 -1.42 -4.07
C LYS A 6 -29.60 -0.47 -5.24
N GLN A 7 -28.42 0.11 -5.40
CA GLN A 7 -28.14 1.03 -6.49
C GLN A 7 -27.65 0.27 -7.70
N PRO A 8 -27.89 0.78 -8.93
CA PRO A 8 -27.34 0.17 -10.12
C PRO A 8 -25.82 0.29 -10.12
N LEU A 9 -25.16 -0.62 -10.85
CA LEU A 9 -23.72 -0.57 -11.00
C LEU A 9 -23.29 0.72 -11.70
N LEU A 10 -22.11 1.21 -11.35
CA LEU A 10 -21.54 2.37 -12.01
C LEU A 10 -21.30 2.07 -13.49
N ARG A 11 -21.41 3.10 -14.31
CA ARG A 11 -21.02 3.01 -15.71
C ARG A 11 -19.54 2.63 -15.79
N PRO A 12 -19.11 1.93 -16.85
CA PRO A 12 -17.69 1.59 -16.99
C PRO A 12 -16.76 2.79 -16.87
N LYS A 13 -17.16 3.95 -17.40
CA LYS A 13 -16.40 5.20 -17.31
C LYS A 13 -16.24 5.65 -15.87
N ASP A 14 -17.31 5.62 -15.08
CA ASP A 14 -17.29 6.04 -13.68
C ASP A 14 -16.50 5.06 -12.83
N PHE A 15 -16.62 3.77 -13.11
CA PHE A 15 -15.85 2.74 -12.44
C PHE A 15 -14.35 2.92 -12.70
N LEU A 16 -13.96 3.17 -13.94
CA LEU A 16 -12.56 3.40 -14.30
C LEU A 16 -12.01 4.62 -13.55
N ARG A 17 -12.78 5.70 -13.50
CA ARG A 17 -12.38 6.90 -12.75
C ARG A 17 -12.13 6.56 -11.28
N ARG A 18 -13.02 5.78 -10.67
CA ARG A 18 -12.88 5.39 -9.26
C ARG A 18 -11.64 4.53 -9.04
N VAL A 19 -11.39 3.58 -9.94
CA VAL A 19 -10.18 2.74 -9.90
C VAL A 19 -8.93 3.61 -10.02
N LEU A 20 -8.92 4.58 -10.93
CA LEU A 20 -7.77 5.46 -11.11
C LEU A 20 -7.52 6.33 -9.88
N ILE A 21 -8.57 6.80 -9.22
CA ILE A 21 -8.42 7.58 -7.99
C ILE A 21 -7.80 6.72 -6.88
N HIS A 22 -8.27 5.49 -6.73
CA HIS A 22 -7.73 4.58 -5.73
C HIS A 22 -6.29 4.19 -6.05
N LEU A 23 -5.99 3.98 -7.32
CA LEU A 23 -4.62 3.69 -7.76
C LEU A 23 -3.69 4.87 -7.46
N ALA A 24 -4.14 6.10 -7.74
CA ALA A 24 -3.36 7.29 -7.44
C ALA A 24 -3.12 7.43 -5.93
N ALA A 25 -4.14 7.18 -5.11
CA ALA A 25 -4.00 7.21 -3.65
C ALA A 25 -2.99 6.17 -3.16
N ALA A 26 -3.03 4.95 -3.70
CA ALA A 26 -2.09 3.89 -3.36
C ALA A 26 -0.66 4.28 -3.77
N CYS A 27 -0.48 4.88 -4.94
CA CYS A 27 0.84 5.32 -5.40
C CYS A 27 1.40 6.42 -4.50
N VAL A 28 0.58 7.39 -4.11
CA VAL A 28 1.01 8.46 -3.20
C VAL A 28 1.43 7.87 -1.85
N LEU A 29 0.62 6.97 -1.31
CA LEU A 29 0.92 6.30 -0.05
C LEU A 29 2.24 5.54 -0.12
N LEU A 30 2.45 4.76 -1.19
CA LEU A 30 3.67 3.98 -1.37
C LEU A 30 4.89 4.87 -1.57
N LEU A 31 4.78 5.91 -2.41
CA LEU A 31 5.91 6.81 -2.64
C LEU A 31 6.30 7.56 -1.38
N GLY A 32 5.34 8.05 -0.61
CA GLY A 32 5.60 8.68 0.67
C GLY A 32 6.26 7.74 1.66
N SER A 33 5.77 6.50 1.72
CA SER A 33 6.32 5.46 2.60
C SER A 33 7.74 5.08 2.18
N VAL A 34 8.01 4.95 0.89
CA VAL A 34 9.35 4.68 0.37
C VAL A 34 10.31 5.80 0.77
N ALA A 35 9.87 7.06 0.61
CA ALA A 35 10.71 8.20 0.98
C ALA A 35 11.07 8.17 2.47
N ILE A 36 10.11 7.90 3.34
CA ILE A 36 10.33 7.83 4.78
C ILE A 36 11.29 6.68 5.12
N GLY A 37 11.05 5.50 4.55
CA GLY A 37 11.88 4.32 4.79
C GLY A 37 13.31 4.53 4.32
N MET A 38 13.49 5.07 3.12
CA MET A 38 14.82 5.37 2.59
C MET A 38 15.56 6.37 3.48
N ALA A 39 14.88 7.45 3.89
CA ALA A 39 15.48 8.46 4.76
C ALA A 39 15.96 7.85 6.06
N GLY A 40 15.16 6.99 6.68
CA GLY A 40 15.53 6.32 7.93
C GLY A 40 16.71 5.37 7.77
N TYR A 41 16.68 4.52 6.76
CA TYR A 41 17.78 3.59 6.53
C TYR A 41 19.07 4.29 6.16
N MET A 42 19.00 5.33 5.35
CA MET A 42 20.18 6.12 5.00
C MET A 42 20.76 6.85 6.21
N HIS A 43 19.89 7.37 7.07
CA HIS A 43 20.30 8.14 8.23
C HIS A 43 20.84 7.25 9.37
N PHE A 44 20.10 6.21 9.73
CA PHE A 44 20.43 5.38 10.89
C PHE A 44 21.44 4.28 10.57
N GLU A 45 21.33 3.67 9.40
CA GLU A 45 22.19 2.55 9.00
C GLU A 45 23.22 2.93 7.95
N ARG A 46 23.20 4.17 7.50
CA ARG A 46 24.14 4.71 6.51
C ARG A 46 24.20 3.90 5.23
N LEU A 47 23.06 3.35 4.83
CA LEU A 47 22.97 2.64 3.57
C LEU A 47 22.99 3.62 2.40
N SER A 48 23.46 3.14 1.23
CA SER A 48 23.32 3.90 0.00
C SER A 48 21.83 4.07 -0.34
N ALA A 49 21.53 5.03 -1.20
CA ALA A 49 20.13 5.26 -1.61
C ALA A 49 19.52 4.01 -2.22
N LEU A 50 20.28 3.27 -3.04
CA LEU A 50 19.79 2.07 -3.69
C LEU A 50 19.53 0.95 -2.68
N ASP A 51 20.45 0.73 -1.74
CA ASP A 51 20.27 -0.28 -0.71
C ASP A 51 19.11 0.08 0.23
N ALA A 52 18.99 1.37 0.59
CA ALA A 52 17.88 1.85 1.40
C ALA A 52 16.53 1.65 0.69
N PHE A 53 16.49 1.91 -0.60
CA PHE A 53 15.30 1.65 -1.41
C PHE A 53 14.95 0.17 -1.40
N LEU A 54 15.95 -0.70 -1.58
CA LEU A 54 15.73 -2.15 -1.62
C LEU A 54 15.12 -2.63 -0.29
N ASP A 55 15.72 -2.25 0.84
CA ASP A 55 15.22 -2.66 2.15
C ASP A 55 13.81 -2.13 2.42
N THR A 56 13.58 -0.87 2.07
CA THR A 56 12.27 -0.25 2.24
C THR A 56 11.20 -0.95 1.39
N ALA A 57 11.51 -1.22 0.13
CA ALA A 57 10.59 -1.88 -0.77
C ALA A 57 10.29 -3.31 -0.30
N MET A 58 11.29 -4.02 0.19
CA MET A 58 11.10 -5.38 0.70
C MET A 58 10.19 -5.39 1.94
N LEU A 59 10.35 -4.41 2.83
CA LEU A 59 9.45 -4.27 3.99
C LEU A 59 8.03 -3.94 3.58
N LEU A 60 7.87 -3.00 2.66
CA LEU A 60 6.55 -2.61 2.17
C LEU A 60 5.87 -3.74 1.39
N GLY A 61 6.66 -4.60 0.77
CA GLY A 61 6.15 -5.78 0.08
C GLY A 61 5.89 -6.97 0.99
N GLY A 62 6.17 -6.84 2.28
CA GLY A 62 5.91 -7.90 3.25
C GLY A 62 7.00 -8.95 3.36
N MET A 63 8.17 -8.71 2.75
CA MET A 63 9.25 -9.70 2.70
C MET A 63 10.38 -9.47 3.71
N GLY A 64 10.40 -8.31 4.34
CA GLY A 64 11.47 -7.95 5.27
C GLY A 64 12.71 -7.37 4.59
N PRO A 65 13.63 -6.78 5.37
CA PRO A 65 14.80 -6.12 4.79
C PRO A 65 15.87 -7.13 4.36
N VAL A 66 16.65 -6.74 3.35
CA VAL A 66 17.81 -7.52 2.90
C VAL A 66 18.99 -7.31 3.83
N HIS A 67 19.18 -6.07 4.28
CA HIS A 67 20.28 -5.71 5.20
C HIS A 67 19.73 -5.67 6.62
N ILE A 68 20.32 -6.46 7.51
CA ILE A 68 19.90 -6.50 8.91
C ILE A 68 20.45 -5.26 9.61
N PRO A 69 19.61 -4.45 10.31
CA PRO A 69 20.09 -3.28 11.02
C PRO A 69 21.10 -3.67 12.11
N VAL A 70 22.17 -2.89 12.23
CA VAL A 70 23.23 -3.16 13.22
C VAL A 70 23.27 -2.14 14.34
N THR A 71 22.77 -0.90 14.11
CA THR A 71 22.71 0.12 15.15
C THR A 71 21.43 -0.01 15.94
N ASP A 72 21.45 0.43 17.21
CA ASP A 72 20.24 0.40 18.05
C ASP A 72 19.15 1.30 17.47
N ASP A 73 19.52 2.50 17.02
CA ASP A 73 18.57 3.42 16.41
C ASP A 73 17.99 2.83 15.12
N GLY A 74 18.83 2.18 14.31
CA GLY A 74 18.39 1.51 13.09
C GLY A 74 17.44 0.37 13.37
N LYS A 75 17.70 -0.40 14.43
CA LYS A 75 16.82 -1.50 14.84
C LYS A 75 15.46 -0.97 15.30
N LEU A 76 15.45 0.11 16.08
CA LEU A 76 14.20 0.74 16.49
C LEU A 76 13.44 1.27 15.29
N PHE A 77 14.12 1.98 14.39
CA PHE A 77 13.49 2.48 13.18
C PHE A 77 12.91 1.34 12.33
N ALA A 78 13.71 0.31 12.09
CA ALA A 78 13.28 -0.82 11.25
C ALA A 78 12.09 -1.54 11.87
N GLY A 79 12.07 -1.73 13.18
CA GLY A 79 10.98 -2.37 13.88
C GLY A 79 9.68 -1.58 13.76
N PHE A 80 9.72 -0.29 14.04
CA PHE A 80 8.53 0.57 13.90
C PHE A 80 8.12 0.71 12.44
N PHE A 81 9.09 0.86 11.55
CA PHE A 81 8.77 0.95 10.12
C PHE A 81 8.17 -0.35 9.60
N ALA A 82 8.61 -1.51 10.10
CA ALA A 82 8.03 -2.78 9.71
C ALA A 82 6.55 -2.89 10.11
N LEU A 83 6.21 -2.42 11.32
CA LEU A 83 4.81 -2.38 11.75
C LEU A 83 3.99 -1.44 10.87
N TYR A 84 4.51 -0.27 10.59
CA TYR A 84 3.90 0.69 9.68
C TYR A 84 3.74 0.09 8.27
N ALA A 85 4.79 -0.57 7.76
CA ALA A 85 4.79 -1.18 6.44
C ALA A 85 3.72 -2.26 6.31
N GLY A 86 3.48 -3.02 7.36
CA GLY A 86 2.39 -4.01 7.37
C GLY A 86 1.03 -3.36 7.19
N ILE A 87 0.80 -2.25 7.89
CA ILE A 87 -0.44 -1.48 7.76
C ILE A 87 -0.56 -0.89 6.34
N VAL A 88 0.53 -0.34 5.83
CA VAL A 88 0.56 0.23 4.46
C VAL A 88 0.29 -0.85 3.43
N PHE A 89 0.85 -2.04 3.61
CA PHE A 89 0.62 -3.17 2.70
C PHE A 89 -0.87 -3.50 2.64
N ILE A 90 -1.51 -3.63 3.80
CA ILE A 90 -2.94 -3.93 3.87
C ILE A 90 -3.77 -2.80 3.27
N ALA A 91 -3.44 -1.55 3.61
CA ALA A 91 -4.15 -0.39 3.08
C ALA A 91 -4.03 -0.28 1.56
N THR A 92 -2.82 -0.53 1.03
CA THR A 92 -2.57 -0.50 -0.41
C THR A 92 -3.38 -1.58 -1.12
N ALA A 93 -3.36 -2.79 -0.58
CA ALA A 93 -4.14 -3.90 -1.14
C ALA A 93 -5.63 -3.56 -1.15
N ALA A 94 -6.14 -2.98 -0.07
CA ALA A 94 -7.54 -2.58 0.02
C ALA A 94 -7.87 -1.48 -0.99
N LEU A 95 -6.98 -0.50 -1.16
CA LEU A 95 -7.19 0.59 -2.13
C LEU A 95 -7.21 0.07 -3.57
N LEU A 96 -6.38 -0.90 -3.89
CA LEU A 96 -6.29 -1.45 -5.24
C LEU A 96 -7.41 -2.45 -5.52
N LEU A 97 -7.75 -3.29 -4.56
CA LEU A 97 -8.70 -4.38 -4.75
C LEU A 97 -10.14 -4.00 -4.35
N GLY A 98 -10.29 -3.01 -3.48
CA GLY A 98 -11.59 -2.62 -2.94
C GLY A 98 -12.63 -2.31 -4.02
N PRO A 99 -12.34 -1.41 -4.98
CA PRO A 99 -13.32 -1.08 -6.02
C PRO A 99 -13.71 -2.30 -6.86
N VAL A 100 -12.72 -3.14 -7.19
CA VAL A 100 -12.96 -4.34 -8.00
C VAL A 100 -13.78 -5.36 -7.21
N ALA A 101 -13.40 -5.62 -5.97
CA ALA A 101 -14.13 -6.56 -5.11
C ALA A 101 -15.56 -6.08 -4.85
N HIS A 102 -15.73 -4.78 -4.58
CA HIS A 102 -17.06 -4.20 -4.36
C HIS A 102 -17.94 -4.36 -5.60
N ARG A 103 -17.40 -4.10 -6.78
CA ARG A 103 -18.15 -4.23 -8.03
C ARG A 103 -18.56 -5.66 -8.27
N VAL A 104 -17.67 -6.63 -8.04
CA VAL A 104 -17.97 -8.05 -8.23
C VAL A 104 -19.06 -8.49 -7.25
N LEU A 105 -18.94 -8.12 -5.97
CA LEU A 105 -19.93 -8.48 -4.97
C LEU A 105 -21.30 -7.85 -5.26
N HIS A 106 -21.31 -6.59 -5.68
CA HIS A 106 -22.53 -5.89 -6.05
C HIS A 106 -23.23 -6.59 -7.21
N ARG A 107 -22.45 -7.00 -8.20
CA ARG A 107 -22.96 -7.72 -9.38
C ARG A 107 -23.58 -9.05 -8.99
N PHE A 108 -22.93 -9.79 -8.09
CA PHE A 108 -23.48 -11.05 -7.60
C PHE A 108 -24.80 -10.86 -6.88
N HIS A 109 -24.94 -9.82 -6.09
CA HIS A 109 -26.19 -9.50 -5.41
C HIS A 109 -27.32 -9.21 -6.40
N LEU A 110 -27.02 -8.43 -7.44
CA LEU A 110 -28.00 -8.12 -8.47
C LEU A 110 -28.41 -9.37 -9.24
N ASP A 111 -27.47 -10.26 -9.55
CA ASP A 111 -27.74 -11.49 -10.27
C ASP A 111 -28.59 -12.48 -9.46
N LYS A 112 -28.47 -12.45 -8.13
CA LYS A 112 -29.24 -13.34 -7.24
C LYS A 112 -30.65 -12.83 -6.97
N ASP A 113 -30.83 -11.53 -7.01
CA ASP A 113 -32.11 -10.88 -6.78
C ASP A 113 -32.91 -10.74 -8.06
#